data_a98344c2e9fe4fb7dd461266d0e2ad2d
#
_entry.id   a98344c2e9fe4fb7dd461266d0e2ad2d
#
_cell.length_a   1.000
_cell.length_b   1.000
_cell.length_c   1.000
_cell.angle_alpha   90.00
_cell.angle_beta   90.00
_cell.angle_gamma   90.00
#
_symmetry.space_group_name_H-M   'P 1'
#
loop_
_entity.id
_entity.type
_entity.pdbx_description
1 polymer ?
#
loop_
_entity_poly.entity_id
_entity_poly.type
_entity_poly.pdbx_seq_one_letter_code
_entity_poly.pdbx_strand_id
1 'polypeptide(L)'
;EHAIVQAMLAAVTVLVIACPCALGLATPTAIMVGVGKGAEQGILIKDAESLELAKKIDAIILDKTGTITQGRPEVDEVVWSNFNKTDQAILYSIEKQSEHPLADAVGKYLDNVSIVGLNAFESLTGRGATAEYSGLTYFVGNKKLLTEQAIFLPSNLETKANSWLSESKTVIWFANENEALAVLAISDQIK
;
A
#
# COMPACT_ATOMS: atom_id res chain seq x y z
N GLU A 1 51.72 -9.27 58.79
CA GLU A 1 50.32 -9.65 58.66
C GLU A 1 49.45 -8.48 58.15
N HIS A 2 49.60 -7.25 58.66
CA HIS A 2 48.83 -6.08 58.24
C HIS A 2 49.01 -5.70 56.75
N ALA A 3 50.22 -5.88 56.20
CA ALA A 3 50.48 -5.55 54.79
C ALA A 3 49.73 -6.47 53.82
N ILE A 4 49.60 -7.76 54.17
CA ILE A 4 48.84 -8.72 53.35
C ILE A 4 47.32 -8.37 53.36
N VAL A 5 46.81 -8.06 54.54
CA VAL A 5 45.37 -7.64 54.66
C VAL A 5 45.09 -6.36 53.89
N GLN A 6 45.96 -5.36 53.96
CA GLN A 6 45.83 -4.13 53.21
C GLN A 6 45.89 -4.36 51.68
N ALA A 7 46.83 -5.21 51.23
CA ALA A 7 46.98 -5.58 49.85
C ALA A 7 45.72 -6.31 49.35
N MET A 8 45.15 -7.24 50.11
CA MET A 8 43.86 -7.90 49.75
C MET A 8 42.71 -6.94 49.72
N LEU A 9 42.60 -6.06 50.72
CA LEU A 9 41.53 -5.05 50.71
C LEU A 9 41.64 -4.14 49.50
N ALA A 10 42.82 -3.65 49.16
CA ALA A 10 43.05 -2.84 47.98
C ALA A 10 42.67 -3.59 46.68
N ALA A 11 43.08 -4.84 46.56
CA ALA A 11 42.77 -5.67 45.41
C ALA A 11 41.25 -5.89 45.26
N VAL A 12 40.57 -6.25 46.35
CA VAL A 12 39.10 -6.43 46.37
C VAL A 12 38.38 -5.11 46.01
N THR A 13 38.85 -3.98 46.58
CA THR A 13 38.27 -2.66 46.30
C THR A 13 38.38 -2.32 44.81
N VAL A 14 39.55 -2.54 44.20
CA VAL A 14 39.75 -2.32 42.77
C VAL A 14 38.82 -3.23 41.92
N LEU A 15 38.70 -4.51 42.27
CA LEU A 15 37.84 -5.46 41.57
C LEU A 15 36.35 -5.08 41.67
N VAL A 16 35.90 -4.62 42.86
CA VAL A 16 34.50 -4.17 43.05
C VAL A 16 34.22 -2.87 42.33
N ILE A 17 35.14 -1.90 42.35
CA ILE A 17 34.99 -0.62 41.62
C ILE A 17 35.08 -0.84 40.12
N ALA A 18 35.92 -1.76 39.65
CA ALA A 18 36.05 -2.12 38.24
C ALA A 18 34.86 -2.94 37.73
N CYS A 19 33.99 -3.42 38.59
CA CYS A 19 32.74 -4.02 38.19
C CYS A 19 31.83 -2.91 37.60
N PRO A 20 31.56 -2.87 36.29
CA PRO A 20 30.74 -1.81 35.69
C PRO A 20 29.24 -2.04 35.94
N CYS A 21 28.86 -2.34 37.21
CA CYS A 21 27.50 -2.73 37.59
C CYS A 21 26.49 -1.68 37.18
N ALA A 22 26.83 -0.39 37.30
CA ALA A 22 25.96 0.69 36.80
C ALA A 22 25.88 0.71 35.28
N LEU A 23 27.00 0.47 34.58
CA LEU A 23 27.04 0.45 33.12
C LEU A 23 26.59 -0.89 32.53
N GLY A 24 26.93 -1.99 33.22
CA GLY A 24 26.66 -3.37 32.78
C GLY A 24 25.20 -3.85 33.03
N LEU A 25 24.48 -3.23 33.95
CA LEU A 25 23.09 -3.61 34.27
C LEU A 25 22.08 -2.53 33.87
N ALA A 26 22.39 -1.26 34.06
CA ALA A 26 21.44 -0.17 33.82
C ALA A 26 21.00 -0.08 32.33
N THR A 27 21.97 -0.10 31.41
CA THR A 27 21.67 0.00 29.96
C THR A 27 20.91 -1.23 29.46
N PRO A 28 21.34 -2.48 29.68
CA PRO A 28 20.57 -3.65 29.26
C PRO A 28 19.16 -3.69 29.87
N THR A 29 19.02 -3.32 31.16
CA THR A 29 17.70 -3.28 31.80
C THR A 29 16.80 -2.23 31.19
N ALA A 30 17.32 -1.05 30.90
CA ALA A 30 16.54 0.01 30.21
C ALA A 30 16.10 -0.43 28.81
N ILE A 31 16.99 -1.09 28.05
CA ILE A 31 16.66 -1.65 26.74
C ILE A 31 15.59 -2.74 26.87
N MET A 32 15.72 -3.68 27.81
CA MET A 32 14.70 -4.72 28.02
C MET A 32 13.33 -4.13 28.35
N VAL A 33 13.28 -3.13 29.23
CA VAL A 33 12.03 -2.43 29.56
C VAL A 33 11.47 -1.71 28.34
N GLY A 34 12.32 -1.03 27.55
CA GLY A 34 11.92 -0.34 26.33
C GLY A 34 11.35 -1.30 25.28
N VAL A 35 12.04 -2.41 25.03
CA VAL A 35 11.58 -3.47 24.12
C VAL A 35 10.26 -4.10 24.61
N GLY A 36 10.16 -4.38 25.93
CA GLY A 36 8.93 -4.91 26.52
C GLY A 36 7.74 -3.97 26.36
N LYS A 37 7.94 -2.68 26.62
CA LYS A 37 6.91 -1.66 26.41
C LYS A 37 6.51 -1.51 24.94
N GLY A 38 7.48 -1.60 24.03
CA GLY A 38 7.21 -1.65 22.58
C GLY A 38 6.33 -2.83 22.22
N ALA A 39 6.67 -4.03 22.69
CA ALA A 39 5.92 -5.25 22.43
C ALA A 39 4.47 -5.20 22.95
N GLU A 40 4.25 -4.61 24.13
CA GLU A 40 2.90 -4.38 24.67
C GLU A 40 2.03 -3.50 23.73
N GLN A 41 2.66 -2.65 22.92
CA GLN A 41 2.00 -1.81 21.93
C GLN A 41 2.01 -2.41 20.51
N GLY A 42 2.41 -3.68 20.36
CA GLY A 42 2.53 -4.35 19.08
C GLY A 42 3.76 -3.95 18.24
N ILE A 43 4.71 -3.23 18.84
CA ILE A 43 5.96 -2.81 18.18
C ILE A 43 7.06 -3.80 18.51
N LEU A 44 7.47 -4.60 17.52
CA LEU A 44 8.55 -5.57 17.66
C LEU A 44 9.88 -4.93 17.32
N ILE A 45 10.69 -4.63 18.35
CA ILE A 45 12.03 -4.05 18.21
C ILE A 45 13.02 -5.18 18.00
N LYS A 46 13.74 -5.16 16.89
CA LYS A 46 14.66 -6.24 16.49
C LYS A 46 15.95 -6.28 17.30
N ASP A 47 16.50 -5.11 17.61
CA ASP A 47 17.78 -4.95 18.29
C ASP A 47 17.86 -3.64 19.08
N ALA A 48 18.84 -3.57 19.99
CA ALA A 48 19.06 -2.39 20.84
C ALA A 48 19.54 -1.17 20.06
N GLU A 49 20.29 -1.38 18.97
CA GLU A 49 20.81 -0.31 18.12
C GLU A 49 19.68 0.46 17.44
N SER A 50 18.67 -0.25 16.94
CA SER A 50 17.45 0.35 16.36
C SER A 50 16.74 1.26 17.38
N LEU A 51 16.68 0.85 18.66
CA LEU A 51 16.09 1.65 19.72
C LEU A 51 16.91 2.92 20.02
N GLU A 52 18.23 2.82 19.99
CA GLU A 52 19.11 3.98 20.18
C GLU A 52 19.06 4.96 19.01
N LEU A 53 19.00 4.45 17.77
CA LEU A 53 18.95 5.26 16.57
C LEU A 53 17.59 5.98 16.42
N ALA A 54 16.51 5.41 16.96
CA ALA A 54 15.16 6.00 16.86
C ALA A 54 15.11 7.44 17.39
N LYS A 55 15.89 7.77 18.41
CA LYS A 55 15.96 9.15 18.95
C LYS A 55 16.62 10.18 18.01
N LYS A 56 17.32 9.73 16.95
CA LYS A 56 18.02 10.58 15.97
C LYS A 56 17.24 10.78 14.68
N ILE A 57 16.02 10.26 14.62
CA ILE A 57 15.15 10.37 13.44
C ILE A 57 14.54 11.76 13.40
N ASP A 58 14.82 12.52 12.35
CA ASP A 58 14.28 13.86 12.10
C ASP A 58 13.14 13.83 11.08
N ALA A 59 13.05 12.79 10.26
CA ALA A 59 12.02 12.64 9.25
C ALA A 59 11.58 11.18 9.12
N ILE A 60 10.27 10.98 8.88
CA ILE A 60 9.67 9.66 8.66
C ILE A 60 8.99 9.68 7.29
N ILE A 61 9.33 8.71 6.46
CA ILE A 61 8.66 8.46 5.18
C ILE A 61 7.84 7.18 5.36
N LEU A 62 6.53 7.29 5.23
CA LEU A 62 5.61 6.16 5.36
C LEU A 62 5.10 5.76 3.98
N ASP A 63 5.15 4.48 3.66
CA ASP A 63 4.39 3.93 2.55
C ASP A 63 2.89 4.05 2.84
N LYS A 64 2.11 4.34 1.79
CA LYS A 64 0.65 4.49 1.92
C LYS A 64 -0.02 3.13 2.03
N THR A 65 0.21 2.27 1.02
CA THR A 65 -0.58 1.06 0.81
C THR A 65 -0.16 -0.07 1.76
N GLY A 66 -1.09 -0.55 2.59
CA GLY A 66 -0.84 -1.60 3.57
C GLY A 66 -0.11 -1.13 4.84
N THR A 67 0.49 0.07 4.86
CA THR A 67 1.13 0.67 6.04
C THR A 67 0.18 1.64 6.73
N ILE A 68 -0.22 2.72 6.07
CA ILE A 68 -1.22 3.69 6.57
C ILE A 68 -2.62 3.14 6.33
N THR A 69 -2.81 2.47 5.21
CA THR A 69 -4.07 1.89 4.78
C THR A 69 -4.10 0.38 5.03
N GLN A 70 -5.28 -0.22 4.91
CA GLN A 70 -5.51 -1.66 5.16
C GLN A 70 -4.90 -2.56 4.07
N GLY A 71 -4.50 -2.02 2.91
CA GLY A 71 -4.05 -2.78 1.75
C GLY A 71 -5.19 -3.53 1.05
N ARG A 72 -6.41 -3.03 1.19
CA ARG A 72 -7.63 -3.59 0.58
C ARG A 72 -8.34 -2.51 -0.20
N PRO A 73 -7.96 -2.31 -1.47
CA PRO A 73 -8.63 -1.33 -2.32
C PRO A 73 -10.10 -1.74 -2.52
N GLU A 74 -10.98 -0.74 -2.47
CA GLU A 74 -12.41 -0.90 -2.73
C GLU A 74 -12.86 0.19 -3.71
N VAL A 75 -13.87 -0.12 -4.54
CA VAL A 75 -14.47 0.85 -5.45
C VAL A 75 -15.44 1.71 -4.66
N ASP A 76 -15.15 3.01 -4.58
CA ASP A 76 -15.99 4.00 -3.90
C ASP A 76 -17.16 4.45 -4.76
N GLU A 77 -16.86 4.78 -6.02
CA GLU A 77 -17.83 5.38 -6.93
C GLU A 77 -17.50 5.02 -8.39
N VAL A 78 -18.51 4.82 -9.19
CA VAL A 78 -18.40 4.61 -10.64
C VAL A 78 -19.30 5.62 -11.34
N VAL A 79 -18.76 6.32 -12.33
CA VAL A 79 -19.53 7.23 -13.20
C VAL A 79 -19.43 6.75 -14.63
N TRP A 80 -20.59 6.52 -15.24
CA TRP A 80 -20.73 6.11 -16.63
C TRP A 80 -21.06 7.33 -17.50
N SER A 81 -20.48 7.39 -18.69
CA SER A 81 -20.88 8.37 -19.71
C SER A 81 -22.32 8.09 -20.18
N ASN A 82 -22.56 6.84 -20.54
CA ASN A 82 -23.87 6.30 -20.87
C ASN A 82 -23.92 4.85 -20.36
N PHE A 83 -24.76 4.57 -19.36
CA PHE A 83 -24.80 3.26 -18.73
C PHE A 83 -25.39 2.20 -19.67
N ASN A 84 -24.63 1.12 -19.89
CA ASN A 84 -25.04 -0.04 -20.67
C ASN A 84 -24.65 -1.32 -19.91
N LYS A 85 -25.58 -2.27 -19.80
CA LYS A 85 -25.32 -3.56 -19.14
C LYS A 85 -24.26 -4.39 -19.83
N THR A 86 -24.16 -4.27 -21.17
CA THR A 86 -23.13 -4.98 -21.94
C THR A 86 -21.73 -4.44 -21.62
N ASP A 87 -21.57 -3.12 -21.55
CA ASP A 87 -20.30 -2.48 -21.22
C ASP A 87 -19.87 -2.83 -19.79
N GLN A 88 -20.83 -2.90 -18.86
CA GLN A 88 -20.58 -3.36 -17.51
C GLN A 88 -20.09 -4.81 -17.46
N ALA A 89 -20.70 -5.70 -18.28
CA ALA A 89 -20.29 -7.10 -18.39
C ALA A 89 -18.89 -7.26 -19.00
N ILE A 90 -18.55 -6.41 -19.99
CA ILE A 90 -17.22 -6.38 -20.61
C ILE A 90 -16.17 -5.92 -19.57
N LEU A 91 -16.42 -4.81 -18.87
CA LEU A 91 -15.54 -4.33 -17.79
C LEU A 91 -15.28 -5.42 -16.76
N TYR A 92 -16.34 -6.05 -16.26
CA TYR A 92 -16.23 -7.14 -15.30
C TYR A 92 -15.39 -8.31 -15.83
N SER A 93 -15.61 -8.68 -17.10
CA SER A 93 -14.92 -9.81 -17.73
C SER A 93 -13.43 -9.53 -18.00
N ILE A 94 -13.05 -8.29 -18.27
CA ILE A 94 -11.65 -7.84 -18.39
C ILE A 94 -10.97 -7.94 -17.03
N GLU A 95 -11.59 -7.39 -16.00
CA GLU A 95 -11.01 -7.35 -14.65
C GLU A 95 -10.90 -8.75 -14.03
N LYS A 96 -11.80 -9.67 -14.34
CA LYS A 96 -11.71 -11.08 -13.93
C LYS A 96 -10.53 -11.84 -14.53
N GLN A 97 -9.97 -11.39 -15.64
CA GLN A 97 -8.76 -11.97 -16.26
C GLN A 97 -7.47 -11.31 -15.77
N SER A 98 -7.58 -10.17 -15.08
CA SER A 98 -6.45 -9.42 -14.54
C SER A 98 -6.11 -9.90 -13.13
N GLU A 99 -4.81 -10.07 -12.85
CA GLU A 99 -4.29 -10.41 -11.51
C GLU A 99 -3.94 -9.16 -10.68
N HIS A 100 -4.30 -7.96 -11.15
CA HIS A 100 -3.96 -6.72 -10.46
C HIS A 100 -4.87 -6.50 -9.23
N PRO A 101 -4.35 -6.03 -8.08
CA PRO A 101 -5.18 -5.80 -6.88
C PRO A 101 -6.37 -4.85 -7.08
N LEU A 102 -6.25 -3.88 -8.00
CA LEU A 102 -7.37 -2.99 -8.36
C LEU A 102 -8.45 -3.71 -9.16
N ALA A 103 -8.07 -4.70 -9.97
CA ALA A 103 -9.01 -5.54 -10.71
C ALA A 103 -9.89 -6.38 -9.77
N ASP A 104 -9.29 -6.89 -8.69
CA ASP A 104 -10.05 -7.58 -7.63
C ASP A 104 -11.10 -6.67 -6.99
N ALA A 105 -10.77 -5.40 -6.76
CA ALA A 105 -11.71 -4.42 -6.20
C ALA A 105 -12.90 -4.18 -7.15
N VAL A 106 -12.63 -3.99 -8.44
CA VAL A 106 -13.68 -3.81 -9.46
C VAL A 106 -14.50 -5.09 -9.62
N GLY A 107 -13.84 -6.26 -9.62
CA GLY A 107 -14.49 -7.55 -9.67
C GLY A 107 -15.46 -7.81 -8.52
N LYS A 108 -15.12 -7.40 -7.30
CA LYS A 108 -16.02 -7.48 -6.13
C LYS A 108 -17.19 -6.52 -6.24
N TYR A 109 -16.95 -5.31 -6.71
CA TYR A 109 -18.00 -4.30 -6.91
C TYR A 109 -19.04 -4.74 -7.95
N LEU A 110 -18.61 -5.49 -8.98
CA LEU A 110 -19.43 -5.98 -10.08
C LEU A 110 -19.85 -7.45 -9.93
N ASP A 111 -19.78 -8.05 -8.76
CA ASP A 111 -19.95 -9.49 -8.52
C ASP A 111 -21.28 -10.10 -9.02
N ASN A 112 -22.31 -9.27 -9.19
CA ASN A 112 -23.62 -9.69 -9.69
C ASN A 112 -23.77 -9.58 -11.21
N VAL A 113 -22.66 -9.33 -11.93
CA VAL A 113 -22.68 -9.13 -13.40
C VAL A 113 -22.27 -10.41 -14.10
N SER A 114 -22.97 -10.76 -15.18
CA SER A 114 -22.63 -11.93 -15.98
C SER A 114 -21.32 -11.75 -16.76
N ILE A 115 -20.49 -12.78 -16.80
CA ILE A 115 -19.26 -12.79 -17.60
C ILE A 115 -19.63 -12.96 -19.07
N VAL A 116 -18.94 -12.20 -19.94
CA VAL A 116 -19.00 -12.36 -21.41
C VAL A 116 -17.68 -12.93 -21.93
N GLY A 117 -17.73 -13.66 -23.03
CA GLY A 117 -16.53 -14.17 -23.69
C GLY A 117 -15.74 -13.05 -24.34
N LEU A 118 -14.49 -12.88 -23.91
CA LEU A 118 -13.56 -11.90 -24.49
C LEU A 118 -12.52 -12.62 -25.34
N ASN A 119 -12.04 -11.95 -26.38
CA ASN A 119 -10.91 -12.36 -27.18
C ASN A 119 -9.69 -11.44 -26.90
N ALA A 120 -8.50 -11.90 -27.27
CA ALA A 120 -7.27 -11.09 -27.29
C ALA A 120 -7.00 -10.29 -25.99
N PHE A 121 -7.26 -10.89 -24.82
CA PHE A 121 -6.91 -10.23 -23.54
C PHE A 121 -5.39 -10.03 -23.44
N GLU A 122 -4.98 -8.81 -23.11
CA GLU A 122 -3.57 -8.45 -22.89
C GLU A 122 -3.44 -7.53 -21.70
N SER A 123 -2.53 -7.87 -20.78
CA SER A 123 -2.16 -7.00 -19.65
C SER A 123 -0.99 -6.09 -20.03
N LEU A 124 -1.21 -4.79 -19.92
CA LEU A 124 -0.24 -3.74 -20.26
C LEU A 124 0.43 -3.23 -18.98
N THR A 125 1.66 -3.67 -18.72
CA THR A 125 2.41 -3.36 -17.49
C THR A 125 2.42 -1.85 -17.18
N GLY A 126 1.92 -1.48 -15.99
CA GLY A 126 1.86 -0.09 -15.51
C GLY A 126 0.86 0.81 -16.22
N ARG A 127 0.00 0.27 -17.09
CA ARG A 127 -1.00 1.02 -17.86
C ARG A 127 -2.42 0.51 -17.65
N GLY A 128 -2.63 -0.81 -17.68
CA GLY A 128 -3.93 -1.43 -17.56
C GLY A 128 -4.04 -2.73 -18.33
N ALA A 129 -5.19 -2.99 -18.90
CA ALA A 129 -5.48 -4.16 -19.74
C ALA A 129 -6.32 -3.79 -20.95
N THR A 130 -6.25 -4.63 -21.97
CA THR A 130 -7.09 -4.52 -23.19
C THR A 130 -7.68 -5.89 -23.52
N ALA A 131 -8.84 -5.90 -24.16
CA ALA A 131 -9.46 -7.10 -24.69
C ALA A 131 -10.41 -6.76 -25.83
N GLU A 132 -10.74 -7.75 -26.65
CA GLU A 132 -11.71 -7.60 -27.75
C GLU A 132 -13.03 -8.24 -27.40
N TYR A 133 -14.12 -7.56 -27.71
CA TYR A 133 -15.47 -8.07 -27.65
C TYR A 133 -16.26 -7.66 -28.89
N SER A 134 -16.84 -8.62 -29.61
CA SER A 134 -17.63 -8.40 -30.83
C SER A 134 -16.93 -7.54 -31.91
N GLY A 135 -15.61 -7.66 -32.04
CA GLY A 135 -14.79 -6.94 -33.02
C GLY A 135 -14.43 -5.50 -32.63
N LEU A 136 -14.69 -5.09 -31.40
CA LEU A 136 -14.26 -3.80 -30.83
C LEU A 136 -13.25 -4.05 -29.73
N THR A 137 -12.22 -3.20 -29.66
CA THR A 137 -11.22 -3.23 -28.60
C THR A 137 -11.68 -2.36 -27.42
N TYR A 138 -11.56 -2.92 -26.22
CA TYR A 138 -11.84 -2.25 -24.95
C TYR A 138 -10.58 -2.12 -24.12
N PHE A 139 -10.52 -1.03 -23.35
CA PHE A 139 -9.37 -0.66 -22.55
C PHE A 139 -9.80 -0.40 -21.09
N VAL A 140 -9.06 -0.94 -20.14
CA VAL A 140 -9.21 -0.64 -18.72
C VAL A 140 -7.85 -0.22 -18.17
N GLY A 141 -7.74 0.97 -17.58
CA GLY A 141 -6.46 1.40 -17.06
C GLY A 141 -6.38 2.87 -16.68
N ASN A 142 -5.15 3.40 -16.65
CA ASN A 142 -4.92 4.80 -16.31
C ASN A 142 -5.19 5.75 -17.49
N LYS A 143 -5.31 7.06 -17.19
CA LYS A 143 -5.53 8.10 -18.21
C LYS A 143 -4.46 8.09 -19.31
N LYS A 144 -3.21 7.72 -18.99
CA LYS A 144 -2.13 7.68 -19.95
C LYS A 144 -2.37 6.65 -21.06
N LEU A 145 -2.91 5.47 -20.73
CA LEU A 145 -3.29 4.45 -21.69
C LEU A 145 -4.29 5.02 -22.72
N LEU A 146 -5.35 5.66 -22.26
CA LEU A 146 -6.39 6.22 -23.13
C LEU A 146 -5.81 7.35 -24.02
N THR A 147 -4.96 8.18 -23.48
CA THR A 147 -4.32 9.28 -24.23
C THR A 147 -3.39 8.76 -25.34
N GLU A 148 -2.62 7.70 -25.07
CA GLU A 148 -1.73 7.05 -26.04
C GLU A 148 -2.52 6.40 -27.21
N GLN A 149 -3.74 5.93 -26.91
CA GLN A 149 -4.66 5.37 -27.90
C GLN A 149 -5.54 6.44 -28.59
N ALA A 150 -5.31 7.72 -28.28
CA ALA A 150 -6.10 8.85 -28.81
C ALA A 150 -7.62 8.73 -28.55
N ILE A 151 -8.02 8.07 -27.47
CA ILE A 151 -9.41 7.86 -27.07
C ILE A 151 -9.99 9.18 -26.56
N PHE A 152 -11.21 9.53 -27.03
CA PHE A 152 -11.92 10.71 -26.56
C PHE A 152 -12.35 10.58 -25.09
N LEU A 153 -12.08 11.62 -24.29
CA LEU A 153 -12.46 11.69 -22.88
C LEU A 153 -13.63 12.68 -22.72
N PRO A 154 -14.86 12.20 -22.44
CA PRO A 154 -15.99 13.09 -22.16
C PRO A 154 -15.69 14.00 -20.96
N SER A 155 -16.01 15.30 -21.09
CA SER A 155 -15.66 16.33 -20.11
C SER A 155 -16.30 16.09 -18.72
N ASN A 156 -17.48 15.47 -18.67
CA ASN A 156 -18.13 15.08 -17.42
C ASN A 156 -17.32 14.02 -16.66
N LEU A 157 -16.80 13.00 -17.35
CA LEU A 157 -15.94 11.97 -16.74
C LEU A 157 -14.59 12.56 -16.33
N GLU A 158 -14.01 13.42 -17.16
CA GLU A 158 -12.71 14.05 -16.88
C GLU A 158 -12.78 14.98 -15.66
N THR A 159 -13.83 15.76 -15.53
CA THR A 159 -14.07 16.62 -14.37
C THR A 159 -14.17 15.79 -13.09
N LYS A 160 -14.92 14.69 -13.13
CA LYS A 160 -15.10 13.81 -11.98
C LYS A 160 -13.79 13.09 -11.61
N ALA A 161 -13.06 12.59 -12.60
CA ALA A 161 -11.76 11.97 -12.41
C ALA A 161 -10.76 12.92 -11.72
N ASN A 162 -10.71 14.18 -12.17
CA ASN A 162 -9.83 15.19 -11.57
C ASN A 162 -10.21 15.53 -10.12
N SER A 163 -11.52 15.57 -9.79
CA SER A 163 -11.98 15.73 -8.41
C SER A 163 -11.45 14.59 -7.52
N TRP A 164 -11.60 13.34 -7.95
CA TRP A 164 -11.13 12.18 -7.19
C TRP A 164 -9.61 12.11 -7.04
N LEU A 165 -8.86 12.53 -8.07
CA LEU A 165 -7.41 12.64 -7.98
C LEU A 165 -6.98 13.69 -6.92
N SER A 166 -7.72 14.81 -6.81
CA SER A 166 -7.46 15.81 -5.75
C SER A 166 -7.77 15.28 -4.34
N GLU A 167 -8.66 14.29 -4.23
CA GLU A 167 -8.96 13.55 -3.00
C GLU A 167 -7.99 12.38 -2.74
N SER A 168 -6.89 12.27 -3.51
CA SER A 168 -5.89 11.20 -3.41
C SER A 168 -6.45 9.78 -3.66
N LYS A 169 -7.56 9.66 -4.38
CA LYS A 169 -8.12 8.38 -4.84
C LYS A 169 -7.39 7.88 -6.09
N THR A 170 -7.38 6.59 -6.28
CA THR A 170 -6.91 5.97 -7.53
C THR A 170 -8.03 5.98 -8.53
N VAL A 171 -7.75 6.43 -9.76
CA VAL A 171 -8.75 6.53 -10.82
C VAL A 171 -8.43 5.53 -11.93
N ILE A 172 -9.41 4.68 -12.26
CA ILE A 172 -9.38 3.76 -13.40
C ILE A 172 -10.37 4.22 -14.43
N TRP A 173 -9.98 4.13 -15.69
CA TRP A 173 -10.78 4.44 -16.86
C TRP A 173 -11.16 3.16 -17.58
N PHE A 174 -12.39 3.09 -18.05
CA PHE A 174 -12.88 2.08 -18.97
C PHE A 174 -13.34 2.74 -20.26
N ALA A 175 -12.91 2.23 -21.40
CA ALA A 175 -13.13 2.83 -22.71
C ALA A 175 -13.26 1.78 -23.80
N ASN A 176 -13.88 2.15 -24.91
CA ASN A 176 -13.73 1.48 -26.20
C ASN A 176 -12.71 2.24 -27.08
N GLU A 177 -12.55 1.86 -28.33
CA GLU A 177 -11.62 2.49 -29.29
C GLU A 177 -11.93 3.98 -29.54
N ASN A 178 -13.15 4.45 -29.29
CA ASN A 178 -13.59 5.78 -29.66
C ASN A 178 -13.63 6.72 -28.45
N GLU A 179 -14.22 6.28 -27.35
CA GLU A 179 -14.46 7.13 -26.19
C GLU A 179 -14.39 6.39 -24.85
N ALA A 180 -14.14 7.15 -23.78
CA ALA A 180 -14.25 6.65 -22.43
C ALA A 180 -15.72 6.45 -22.05
N LEU A 181 -16.04 5.25 -21.60
CA LEU A 181 -17.38 4.80 -21.23
C LEU A 181 -17.66 4.98 -19.76
N ALA A 182 -16.65 4.80 -18.92
CA ALA A 182 -16.76 4.97 -17.48
C ALA A 182 -15.43 5.39 -16.82
N VAL A 183 -15.56 5.94 -15.62
CA VAL A 183 -14.46 6.20 -14.71
C VAL A 183 -14.81 5.70 -13.32
N LEU A 184 -13.85 5.06 -12.66
CA LEU A 184 -14.01 4.43 -11.36
C LEU A 184 -13.04 5.08 -10.37
N ALA A 185 -13.52 5.40 -9.17
CA ALA A 185 -12.69 5.80 -8.05
C ALA A 185 -12.46 4.61 -7.12
N ILE A 186 -11.21 4.36 -6.81
CA ILE A 186 -10.81 3.32 -5.87
C ILE A 186 -10.02 3.96 -4.73
N SER A 187 -10.41 3.63 -3.52
CA SER A 187 -9.69 4.03 -2.32
C SER A 187 -9.27 2.81 -1.50
N ASP A 188 -8.31 3.01 -0.62
CA ASP A 188 -7.89 2.03 0.36
C ASP A 188 -8.08 2.67 1.74
N GLN A 189 -8.89 2.04 2.58
CA GLN A 189 -9.26 2.58 3.87
C GLN A 189 -8.06 2.70 4.80
N ILE A 190 -8.00 3.81 5.54
CA ILE A 190 -7.01 4.01 6.61
C ILE A 190 -7.27 3.01 7.73
N LYS A 191 -6.19 2.49 8.34
CA LYS A 191 -6.26 1.58 9.48
C LYS A 191 -6.81 2.25 10.74
#